data_ea46e985a7938084d50abb29981c53ea
#
_entry.id   ea46e985a7938084d50abb29981c53ea
#
_cell.length_a   1.000
_cell.length_b   1.000
_cell.length_c   1.000
_cell.angle_alpha   90.00
_cell.angle_beta   90.00
_cell.angle_gamma   90.00
#
_symmetry.space_group_name_H-M   'P 1'
#
loop_
_entity.id
_entity.type
_entity.pdbx_description
1 polymer ?
#
loop_
_entity_poly.entity_id
_entity_poly.type
_entity_poly.pdbx_seq_one_letter_code
_entity_poly.pdbx_strand_id
1 'polypeptide(L)'
;MSGPKAVTAPSATLKIWNRLQHFPFGNKIFSWAVCLKAPYFSSVHPTITVLQPCRCEVRAPNRRGSHNHLGTYHAIASCNLAELAAGMMTDATLPTTHRWIPVGMTVQYLAKAGTDMHATASVDSMPELGDEPTALVVPVQVATADGTLAVRAEITMHISPRPPRPS
;
A
#
# COMPACT_ATOMS: atom_id res chain seq x y z
N MET A 1 26.27 6.41 -19.55
CA MET A 1 26.43 5.39 -18.50
C MET A 1 26.10 6.06 -17.18
N SER A 2 24.83 6.03 -16.76
CA SER A 2 24.41 6.59 -15.46
C SER A 2 24.71 5.55 -14.38
N GLY A 3 25.58 5.92 -13.45
CA GLY A 3 25.94 5.08 -12.30
C GLY A 3 24.72 4.78 -11.41
N PRO A 4 24.81 3.75 -10.55
CA PRO A 4 23.73 3.38 -9.65
C PRO A 4 23.42 4.57 -8.73
N LYS A 5 22.18 5.11 -8.83
CA LYS A 5 21.71 6.16 -7.92
C LYS A 5 21.76 5.64 -6.48
N ALA A 6 22.27 6.46 -5.59
CA ALA A 6 22.46 6.19 -4.18
C ALA A 6 21.23 5.51 -3.57
N VAL A 7 21.44 4.37 -2.94
CA VAL A 7 20.47 3.71 -2.09
C VAL A 7 20.18 4.67 -0.93
N THR A 8 19.08 5.41 -1.05
CA THR A 8 18.60 6.27 0.03
C THR A 8 18.34 5.41 1.26
N ALA A 9 18.74 5.90 2.44
CA ALA A 9 18.53 5.17 3.69
C ALA A 9 17.06 4.74 3.81
N PRO A 10 16.77 3.49 4.23
CA PRO A 10 15.42 2.96 4.31
C PRO A 10 14.52 3.84 5.18
N SER A 11 13.27 4.01 4.78
CA SER A 11 12.27 4.78 5.54
C SER A 11 12.11 4.24 6.96
N ALA A 12 11.58 5.07 7.88
CA ALA A 12 11.33 4.63 9.26
C ALA A 12 10.36 3.42 9.29
N THR A 13 9.36 3.43 8.44
CA THR A 13 8.39 2.36 8.26
C THR A 13 9.05 1.06 7.83
N LEU A 14 9.93 1.12 6.84
CA LEU A 14 10.64 -0.07 6.35
C LEU A 14 11.63 -0.62 7.41
N LYS A 15 12.27 0.25 8.19
CA LYS A 15 13.12 -0.18 9.32
C LYS A 15 12.34 -0.95 10.38
N ILE A 16 11.14 -0.47 10.74
CA ILE A 16 10.26 -1.15 11.70
C ILE A 16 9.79 -2.49 11.13
N TRP A 17 9.34 -2.50 9.86
CA TRP A 17 8.97 -3.72 9.17
C TRP A 17 10.06 -4.77 9.22
N ASN A 18 11.27 -4.43 8.76
CA ASN A 18 12.41 -5.35 8.72
C ASN A 18 12.77 -5.90 10.11
N ARG A 19 12.67 -5.07 11.17
CA ARG A 19 12.90 -5.51 12.55
C ARG A 19 11.85 -6.52 13.01
N LEU A 20 10.58 -6.28 12.69
CA LEU A 20 9.48 -7.15 13.12
C LEU A 20 9.46 -8.50 12.38
N GLN A 21 10.04 -8.59 11.17
CA GLN A 21 10.10 -9.86 10.43
C GLN A 21 10.95 -10.93 11.15
N HIS A 22 11.78 -10.57 12.11
CA HIS A 22 12.55 -11.52 12.91
C HIS A 22 11.74 -12.16 14.05
N PHE A 23 10.51 -11.69 14.28
CA PHE A 23 9.64 -12.20 15.35
C PHE A 23 8.45 -12.99 14.80
N PRO A 24 7.99 -14.03 15.53
CA PRO A 24 6.73 -14.70 15.21
C PRO A 24 5.59 -13.67 15.15
N PHE A 25 4.74 -13.78 14.12
CA PHE A 25 3.62 -12.86 13.89
C PHE A 25 4.00 -11.38 13.67
N GLY A 26 5.26 -11.07 13.35
CA GLY A 26 5.75 -9.69 13.14
C GLY A 26 4.94 -8.92 12.10
N ASN A 27 4.51 -9.58 11.02
CA ASN A 27 3.63 -8.99 10.00
C ASN A 27 2.24 -8.61 10.55
N LYS A 28 1.66 -9.40 11.46
CA LYS A 28 0.37 -9.08 12.10
C LYS A 28 0.50 -7.92 13.07
N ILE A 29 1.58 -7.89 13.85
CA ILE A 29 1.88 -6.79 14.79
C ILE A 29 2.07 -5.50 14.01
N PHE A 30 2.82 -5.54 12.90
CA PHE A 30 3.02 -4.38 12.03
C PHE A 30 1.71 -3.88 11.43
N SER A 31 0.89 -4.79 10.88
CA SER A 31 -0.40 -4.45 10.29
C SER A 31 -1.36 -3.84 11.30
N TRP A 32 -1.38 -4.37 12.51
CA TRP A 32 -2.16 -3.81 13.62
C TRP A 32 -1.69 -2.38 13.97
N ALA A 33 -0.39 -2.14 14.06
CA ALA A 33 0.16 -0.82 14.33
C ALA A 33 -0.19 0.19 13.20
N VAL A 34 -0.19 -0.24 11.94
CA VAL A 34 -0.66 0.58 10.80
C VAL A 34 -2.15 0.92 10.96
N CYS A 35 -2.99 -0.05 11.33
CA CYS A 35 -4.42 0.18 11.57
C CYS A 35 -4.68 1.08 12.78
N LEU A 36 -3.83 1.08 13.81
CA LEU A 36 -3.95 2.04 14.91
C LEU A 36 -3.67 3.47 14.46
N LYS A 37 -2.69 3.65 13.58
CA LYS A 37 -2.32 4.97 13.04
C LYS A 37 -3.35 5.48 12.01
N ALA A 38 -3.93 4.58 11.23
CA ALA A 38 -4.94 4.87 10.20
C ALA A 38 -6.15 3.92 10.40
N PRO A 39 -7.07 4.26 11.33
CA PRO A 39 -8.08 3.33 11.83
C PRO A 39 -9.05 2.78 10.77
N TYR A 40 -9.32 3.55 9.70
CA TYR A 40 -10.25 3.11 8.66
C TYR A 40 -9.79 1.82 7.96
N PHE A 41 -8.48 1.60 7.83
CA PHE A 41 -7.97 0.35 7.25
C PHE A 41 -8.33 -0.89 8.07
N SER A 42 -8.61 -0.75 9.37
CA SER A 42 -9.05 -1.87 10.20
C SER A 42 -10.37 -2.50 9.73
N SER A 43 -11.19 -1.76 8.97
CA SER A 43 -12.49 -2.23 8.44
C SER A 43 -12.36 -3.45 7.53
N VAL A 44 -11.21 -3.64 6.89
CA VAL A 44 -10.92 -4.78 6.01
C VAL A 44 -10.03 -5.84 6.66
N HIS A 45 -9.62 -5.66 7.93
CA HIS A 45 -8.76 -6.56 8.68
C HIS A 45 -7.49 -6.97 7.92
N PRO A 46 -6.69 -6.03 7.43
CA PRO A 46 -5.58 -6.32 6.53
C PRO A 46 -4.41 -6.98 7.26
N THR A 47 -3.65 -7.77 6.53
CA THR A 47 -2.33 -8.24 6.94
C THR A 47 -1.35 -7.94 5.82
N ILE A 48 -0.38 -7.07 6.08
CA ILE A 48 0.73 -6.80 5.17
C ILE A 48 1.63 -8.04 5.16
N THR A 49 1.86 -8.62 3.99
CA THR A 49 2.62 -9.86 3.82
C THR A 49 3.99 -9.63 3.20
N VAL A 50 4.11 -8.60 2.36
CA VAL A 50 5.37 -8.15 1.77
C VAL A 50 5.44 -6.64 1.85
N LEU A 51 6.57 -6.11 2.30
CA LEU A 51 6.88 -4.69 2.25
C LEU A 51 8.36 -4.49 1.95
N GLN A 52 8.63 -3.92 0.79
CA GLN A 52 9.97 -3.57 0.34
C GLN A 52 9.90 -2.33 -0.56
N PRO A 53 11.02 -1.70 -0.89
CA PRO A 53 11.01 -0.59 -1.84
C PRO A 53 10.31 -0.99 -3.14
N CYS A 54 9.44 -0.13 -3.64
CA CYS A 54 8.66 -0.32 -4.87
C CYS A 54 7.68 -1.51 -4.89
N ARG A 55 7.43 -2.18 -3.74
CA ARG A 55 6.46 -3.29 -3.68
C ARG A 55 5.83 -3.45 -2.30
N CYS A 56 4.52 -3.63 -2.29
CA CYS A 56 3.75 -4.01 -1.09
C CYS A 56 2.67 -5.03 -1.46
N GLU A 57 2.51 -6.05 -0.61
CA GLU A 57 1.42 -7.02 -0.72
C GLU A 57 0.62 -7.05 0.59
N VAL A 58 -0.69 -7.06 0.45
CA VAL A 58 -1.62 -7.05 1.57
C VAL A 58 -2.70 -8.10 1.35
N ARG A 59 -3.00 -8.88 2.37
CA ARG A 59 -4.13 -9.83 2.40
C ARG A 59 -5.24 -9.29 3.27
N ALA A 60 -6.48 -9.54 2.87
CA ALA A 60 -7.67 -9.27 3.67
C ALA A 60 -8.61 -10.47 3.65
N PRO A 61 -9.11 -10.92 4.81
CA PRO A 61 -10.03 -12.05 4.87
C PRO A 61 -11.40 -11.66 4.32
N ASN A 62 -12.06 -12.61 3.67
CA ASN A 62 -13.46 -12.47 3.25
C ASN A 62 -14.39 -12.64 4.46
N ARG A 63 -14.83 -11.54 5.06
CA ARG A 63 -15.68 -11.51 6.24
C ARG A 63 -17.00 -10.80 5.96
N ARG A 64 -18.06 -11.17 6.67
CA ARG A 64 -19.38 -10.56 6.54
C ARG A 64 -19.34 -9.02 6.62
N GLY A 65 -18.48 -8.44 7.46
CA GLY A 65 -18.31 -6.98 7.57
C GLY A 65 -17.74 -6.30 6.33
N SER A 66 -17.14 -7.08 5.43
CA SER A 66 -16.60 -6.60 4.14
C SER A 66 -17.50 -6.98 2.96
N HIS A 67 -18.71 -7.55 3.18
CA HIS A 67 -19.59 -7.98 2.11
C HIS A 67 -20.51 -6.85 1.64
N ASN A 68 -20.88 -6.93 0.37
CA ASN A 68 -21.98 -6.18 -0.22
C ASN A 68 -23.31 -6.98 -0.05
N HIS A 69 -24.40 -6.42 -0.57
CA HIS A 69 -25.75 -7.05 -0.54
C HIS A 69 -25.85 -8.38 -1.29
N LEU A 70 -24.87 -8.70 -2.16
CA LEU A 70 -24.80 -9.98 -2.89
C LEU A 70 -23.99 -11.05 -2.13
N GLY A 71 -23.49 -10.74 -0.93
CA GLY A 71 -22.65 -11.66 -0.15
C GLY A 71 -21.23 -11.82 -0.65
N THR A 72 -20.77 -10.96 -1.57
CA THR A 72 -19.39 -10.92 -2.08
C THR A 72 -18.61 -9.76 -1.47
N TYR A 73 -17.30 -9.78 -1.59
CA TYR A 73 -16.44 -8.71 -1.09
C TYR A 73 -16.83 -7.37 -1.70
N HIS A 74 -17.01 -6.35 -0.86
CA HIS A 74 -17.53 -5.06 -1.28
C HIS A 74 -16.53 -4.32 -2.16
N ALA A 75 -17.00 -3.67 -3.23
CA ALA A 75 -16.16 -2.90 -4.14
C ALA A 75 -15.30 -1.85 -3.42
N ILE A 76 -15.91 -1.08 -2.49
CA ILE A 76 -15.18 -0.06 -1.71
C ILE A 76 -14.20 -0.68 -0.72
N ALA A 77 -14.48 -1.89 -0.19
CA ALA A 77 -13.50 -2.59 0.64
C ALA A 77 -12.26 -2.99 -0.18
N SER A 78 -12.43 -3.34 -1.46
CA SER A 78 -11.31 -3.57 -2.38
C SER A 78 -10.51 -2.28 -2.65
N CYS A 79 -11.17 -1.13 -2.79
CA CYS A 79 -10.50 0.17 -2.93
C CYS A 79 -9.69 0.51 -1.67
N ASN A 80 -10.26 0.29 -0.47
CA ASN A 80 -9.56 0.49 0.79
C ASN A 80 -8.30 -0.39 0.89
N LEU A 81 -8.39 -1.66 0.48
CA LEU A 81 -7.26 -2.57 0.45
C LEU A 81 -6.18 -2.12 -0.57
N ALA A 82 -6.60 -1.64 -1.74
CA ALA A 82 -5.72 -1.12 -2.77
C ALA A 82 -4.97 0.14 -2.29
N GLU A 83 -5.69 1.07 -1.63
CA GLU A 83 -5.09 2.29 -1.08
C GLU A 83 -4.05 1.96 -0.01
N LEU A 84 -4.35 1.01 0.89
CA LEU A 84 -3.39 0.55 1.90
C LEU A 84 -2.11 0.01 1.24
N ALA A 85 -2.24 -0.86 0.24
CA ALA A 85 -1.08 -1.44 -0.44
C ALA A 85 -0.23 -0.36 -1.13
N ALA A 86 -0.85 0.56 -1.87
CA ALA A 86 -0.17 1.66 -2.56
C ALA A 86 0.49 2.63 -1.57
N GLY A 87 -0.21 3.00 -0.49
CA GLY A 87 0.30 3.89 0.54
C GLY A 87 1.49 3.31 1.28
N MET A 88 1.42 2.04 1.67
CA MET A 88 2.53 1.36 2.35
C MET A 88 3.74 1.17 1.43
N MET A 89 3.53 0.84 0.15
CA MET A 89 4.59 0.77 -0.85
C MET A 89 5.29 2.12 -0.99
N THR A 90 4.52 3.19 -1.13
CA THR A 90 5.04 4.55 -1.27
C THR A 90 5.82 4.98 -0.03
N ASP A 91 5.26 4.75 1.17
CA ASP A 91 5.91 5.09 2.44
C ASP A 91 7.21 4.30 2.69
N ALA A 92 7.26 3.04 2.26
CA ALA A 92 8.47 2.22 2.35
C ALA A 92 9.58 2.65 1.37
N THR A 93 9.19 3.28 0.26
CA THR A 93 10.12 3.63 -0.82
C THR A 93 10.65 5.05 -0.72
N LEU A 94 9.83 6.00 -0.25
CA LEU A 94 10.20 7.41 -0.18
C LEU A 94 11.29 7.68 0.88
N PRO A 95 12.25 8.56 0.58
CA PRO A 95 13.17 9.06 1.59
C PRO A 95 12.43 9.92 2.63
N THR A 96 13.01 10.02 3.82
CA THR A 96 12.42 10.79 4.94
C THR A 96 12.30 12.29 4.67
N THR A 97 12.98 12.79 3.64
CA THR A 97 12.92 14.19 3.17
C THR A 97 11.60 14.53 2.46
N HIS A 98 10.84 13.53 2.05
CA HIS A 98 9.60 13.70 1.31
C HIS A 98 8.40 13.16 2.08
N ARG A 99 7.23 13.60 1.67
CA ARG A 99 5.91 13.12 2.12
C ARG A 99 5.03 12.88 0.91
N TRP A 100 3.97 12.12 1.12
CA TRP A 100 3.00 11.80 0.08
C TRP A 100 1.57 11.91 0.61
N ILE A 101 0.63 12.08 -0.32
CA ILE A 101 -0.80 12.02 -0.08
C ILE A 101 -1.48 11.47 -1.34
N PRO A 102 -2.47 10.56 -1.24
CA PRO A 102 -3.26 10.16 -2.39
C PRO A 102 -4.15 11.32 -2.83
N VAL A 103 -4.16 11.60 -4.14
CA VAL A 103 -4.95 12.70 -4.71
C VAL A 103 -5.98 12.20 -5.73
N GLY A 104 -5.95 10.93 -6.07
CA GLY A 104 -6.92 10.32 -6.99
C GLY A 104 -6.78 8.81 -7.07
N MET A 105 -7.86 8.15 -7.44
CA MET A 105 -7.91 6.72 -7.68
C MET A 105 -8.81 6.43 -8.87
N THR A 106 -8.32 5.66 -9.83
CA THR A 106 -9.11 5.07 -10.92
C THR A 106 -9.25 3.58 -10.65
N VAL A 107 -10.45 3.04 -10.77
CA VAL A 107 -10.75 1.64 -10.41
C VAL A 107 -11.57 0.96 -11.49
N GLN A 108 -11.21 -0.28 -11.79
CA GLN A 108 -11.96 -1.19 -12.64
C GLN A 108 -12.31 -2.46 -11.85
N TYR A 109 -13.59 -2.82 -11.81
CA TYR A 109 -14.08 -4.05 -11.21
C TYR A 109 -14.23 -5.10 -12.31
N LEU A 110 -13.40 -6.12 -12.28
CA LEU A 110 -13.22 -7.08 -13.39
C LEU A 110 -13.95 -8.40 -13.12
N ALA A 111 -14.04 -8.82 -11.85
CA ALA A 111 -14.67 -10.07 -11.45
C ALA A 111 -15.31 -9.97 -10.07
N LYS A 112 -16.22 -10.91 -9.77
CA LYS A 112 -16.79 -11.07 -8.42
C LYS A 112 -15.73 -11.61 -7.46
N ALA A 113 -15.70 -11.06 -6.26
CA ALA A 113 -14.77 -11.45 -5.21
C ALA A 113 -15.50 -12.22 -4.10
N GLY A 114 -15.40 -13.54 -4.14
CA GLY A 114 -16.09 -14.43 -3.19
C GLY A 114 -15.18 -15.06 -2.14
N THR A 115 -13.89 -14.76 -2.15
CA THR A 115 -12.88 -15.35 -1.26
C THR A 115 -12.04 -14.26 -0.59
N ASP A 116 -11.02 -14.65 0.17
CA ASP A 116 -10.00 -13.73 0.67
C ASP A 116 -9.36 -12.95 -0.47
N MET A 117 -8.98 -11.72 -0.19
CA MET A 117 -8.43 -10.79 -1.18
C MET A 117 -6.95 -10.54 -0.98
N HIS A 118 -6.23 -10.38 -2.09
CA HIS A 118 -4.82 -10.04 -2.14
C HIS A 118 -4.60 -8.80 -2.98
N ALA A 119 -4.12 -7.72 -2.38
CA ALA A 119 -3.70 -6.54 -3.11
C ALA A 119 -2.18 -6.54 -3.29
N THR A 120 -1.73 -6.25 -4.51
CA THR A 120 -0.32 -6.06 -4.84
C THR A 120 -0.15 -4.69 -5.47
N ALA A 121 0.60 -3.83 -4.81
CA ALA A 121 1.05 -2.55 -5.35
C ALA A 121 2.53 -2.67 -5.75
N SER A 122 2.88 -2.26 -6.96
CA SER A 122 4.28 -2.25 -7.40
C SER A 122 4.53 -1.21 -8.48
N VAL A 123 5.73 -0.63 -8.45
CA VAL A 123 6.25 0.27 -9.50
C VAL A 123 7.66 -0.18 -9.88
N ASP A 124 8.03 0.00 -11.13
CA ASP A 124 9.36 -0.38 -11.62
C ASP A 124 10.44 0.57 -11.10
N SER A 125 10.10 1.85 -10.93
CA SER A 125 11.01 2.88 -10.41
C SER A 125 10.23 4.04 -9.81
N MET A 126 10.90 4.79 -8.93
CA MET A 126 10.38 6.06 -8.42
C MET A 126 10.72 7.21 -9.39
N PRO A 127 9.87 8.25 -9.47
CA PRO A 127 10.23 9.47 -10.18
C PRO A 127 11.44 10.15 -9.54
N GLU A 128 12.09 11.03 -10.27
CA GLU A 128 13.12 11.88 -9.70
C GLU A 128 12.49 12.81 -8.65
N LEU A 129 13.07 12.80 -7.45
CA LEU A 129 12.61 13.62 -6.34
C LEU A 129 13.52 14.84 -6.21
N GLY A 130 12.91 16.01 -6.23
CA GLY A 130 13.59 17.31 -6.09
C GLY A 130 12.84 18.22 -5.12
N ASP A 131 13.09 19.52 -5.23
CA ASP A 131 12.41 20.52 -4.40
C ASP A 131 10.97 20.82 -4.86
N GLU A 132 10.64 20.44 -6.10
CA GLU A 132 9.29 20.60 -6.64
C GLU A 132 8.45 19.35 -6.39
N PRO A 133 7.14 19.52 -6.14
CA PRO A 133 6.23 18.38 -6.05
C PRO A 133 6.16 17.58 -7.34
N THR A 134 6.00 16.27 -7.20
CA THR A 134 5.82 15.36 -8.32
C THR A 134 4.68 14.37 -8.07
N ALA A 135 4.18 13.73 -9.13
CA ALA A 135 3.16 12.70 -9.03
C ALA A 135 3.75 11.31 -9.32
N LEU A 136 3.27 10.33 -8.59
CA LEU A 136 3.52 8.91 -8.83
C LEU A 136 2.19 8.19 -9.01
N VAL A 137 1.99 7.57 -10.17
CA VAL A 137 0.85 6.65 -10.36
C VAL A 137 1.28 5.26 -9.93
N VAL A 138 0.58 4.72 -8.94
CA VAL A 138 0.82 3.39 -8.38
C VAL A 138 -0.23 2.42 -8.91
N PRO A 139 0.12 1.49 -9.79
CA PRO A 139 -0.78 0.42 -10.19
C PRO A 139 -0.95 -0.59 -9.05
N VAL A 140 -2.19 -1.01 -8.82
CA VAL A 140 -2.55 -2.02 -7.83
C VAL A 140 -3.46 -3.07 -8.47
N GLN A 141 -3.12 -4.32 -8.24
CA GLN A 141 -3.95 -5.47 -8.59
C GLN A 141 -4.53 -6.06 -7.31
N VAL A 142 -5.84 -6.30 -7.29
CA VAL A 142 -6.50 -7.00 -6.20
C VAL A 142 -7.11 -8.28 -6.75
N ALA A 143 -6.56 -9.40 -6.31
CA ALA A 143 -6.97 -10.73 -6.75
C ALA A 143 -7.66 -11.50 -5.62
N THR A 144 -8.48 -12.45 -5.99
CA THR A 144 -9.07 -13.46 -5.10
C THR A 144 -8.02 -14.52 -4.70
N ALA A 145 -8.32 -15.34 -3.70
CA ALA A 145 -7.39 -16.36 -3.22
C ALA A 145 -7.01 -17.42 -4.27
N ASP A 146 -7.86 -17.62 -5.29
CA ASP A 146 -7.59 -18.51 -6.43
C ASP A 146 -6.78 -17.83 -7.56
N GLY A 147 -6.40 -16.56 -7.38
CA GLY A 147 -5.60 -15.79 -8.35
C GLY A 147 -6.41 -15.04 -9.39
N THR A 148 -7.74 -15.09 -9.37
CA THR A 148 -8.58 -14.32 -10.30
C THR A 148 -8.43 -12.82 -10.03
N LEU A 149 -8.02 -12.05 -11.02
CA LEU A 149 -7.93 -10.59 -10.90
C LEU A 149 -9.35 -9.98 -10.79
N ALA A 150 -9.70 -9.53 -9.61
CA ALA A 150 -11.02 -8.98 -9.32
C ALA A 150 -11.09 -7.46 -9.50
N VAL A 151 -10.00 -6.74 -9.17
CA VAL A 151 -9.94 -5.28 -9.27
C VAL A 151 -8.58 -4.85 -9.78
N ARG A 152 -8.58 -3.87 -10.69
CA ARG A 152 -7.40 -3.10 -11.07
C ARG A 152 -7.61 -1.66 -10.65
N ALA A 153 -6.64 -1.10 -9.95
CA ALA A 153 -6.65 0.29 -9.54
C ALA A 153 -5.35 0.99 -9.94
N GLU A 154 -5.45 2.30 -10.16
CA GLU A 154 -4.31 3.20 -10.30
C GLU A 154 -4.51 4.33 -9.29
N ILE A 155 -3.55 4.50 -8.37
CA ILE A 155 -3.63 5.50 -7.31
C ILE A 155 -2.56 6.55 -7.55
N THR A 156 -2.97 7.79 -7.72
CA THR A 156 -2.06 8.92 -7.91
C THR A 156 -1.63 9.45 -6.56
N MET A 157 -0.33 9.34 -6.26
CA MET A 157 0.31 9.89 -5.08
C MET A 157 0.95 11.24 -5.42
N HIS A 158 0.55 12.31 -4.73
CA HIS A 158 1.25 13.58 -4.75
C HIS A 158 2.41 13.52 -3.77
N ILE A 159 3.62 13.64 -4.26
CA ILE A 159 4.86 13.59 -3.49
C ILE A 159 5.43 15.00 -3.41
N SER A 160 5.75 15.46 -2.21
CA SER A 160 6.35 16.78 -2.00
C SER A 160 7.43 16.76 -0.92
N PRO A 161 8.39 17.70 -0.95
CA PRO A 161 9.34 17.88 0.13
C PRO A 161 8.65 18.10 1.47
N ARG A 162 9.24 17.62 2.55
CA ARG A 162 8.78 17.96 3.90
C ARG A 162 9.23 19.37 4.24
N PRO A 163 8.36 20.19 4.84
CA PRO A 163 8.81 21.47 5.36
C PRO A 163 9.88 21.24 6.45
N PRO A 164 10.83 22.17 6.61
CA PRO A 164 11.77 22.14 7.72
C PRO A 164 11.02 22.01 9.05
N ARG A 165 11.54 21.22 9.99
CA ARG A 165 10.95 21.14 11.32
C ARG A 165 11.07 22.54 11.96
N PRO A 166 9.99 23.06 12.55
CA PRO A 166 10.12 24.23 13.38
C PRO A 166 11.11 23.94 14.52
N SER A 167 12.06 24.83 14.69
CA SER A 167 13.08 24.83 15.76
C SER A 167 12.44 24.99 17.14
#